data_9e51cd90c2c89b93fb53a8f46db3f3da
#
_entry.id   9e51cd90c2c89b93fb53a8f46db3f3da
#
_cell.length_a   1.000
_cell.length_b   1.000
_cell.length_c   1.000
_cell.angle_alpha   90.00
_cell.angle_beta   90.00
_cell.angle_gamma   90.00
#
_symmetry.space_group_name_H-M   'P 1'
#
loop_
_entity.id
_entity.type
_entity.pdbx_description
1 polymer ?
#
loop_
_entity_poly.entity_id
_entity_poly.type
_entity_poly.pdbx_seq_one_letter_code
_entity_poly.pdbx_strand_id
1 'polypeptide(L)'
;MTSHLVGLAVANLCFLAAGAGVGRALGLWRAPRDLPGALAPVYLVGVAASGIAATWALVAGLELARWQVIAGCAALAAVGLVPARRAGLALPPPPPRPPARVVIALQVAVGLIVVLLLADAAYRPLSEWDAWAMWTMKAKAITLLGGLDPGLFAGVPYHHLHLDYPLLLPSVEAIGFRFMGAIDTQVIHVQAALLMAALLVALPRLLADRVPVVVAWASVLLIGVAPSLVDQASAGLADAPLAVFFAMAAVCGWRWIADGRREMLVLSTLFAAAVLATKREGTPFVAALILVMVVAAGRGRRLAAVGAGAAALATAVPWQLWLHANGVDTSNGEIPYSKVVDPGYLAGRLGRIPTGAASLVWHALQPGAWLVIVPAAAVAVVLAARGGERRTAVFVAAVACLVLVSVVWAYWVGRPSLHYYLQHSARRVVTTPVVLLGAFLPVLCVAASRGRRGPPVEPPA
;
A
#
# COMPACT_ATOMS: atom_id res chain seq x y z
N MET A 1 21.13 -9.76 17.79
CA MET A 1 20.15 -10.12 16.74
C MET A 1 18.90 -10.78 17.31
N THR A 2 18.97 -11.92 18.02
CA THR A 2 17.77 -12.62 18.52
C THR A 2 16.89 -11.76 19.42
N SER A 3 17.45 -11.01 20.38
CA SER A 3 16.69 -10.10 21.24
C SER A 3 16.01 -8.97 20.48
N HIS A 4 16.63 -8.45 19.41
CA HIS A 4 16.05 -7.41 18.57
C HIS A 4 14.89 -7.96 17.72
N LEU A 5 15.02 -9.16 17.16
CA LEU A 5 13.92 -9.84 16.47
C LEU A 5 12.72 -10.07 17.42
N VAL A 6 12.97 -10.46 18.67
CA VAL A 6 11.91 -10.58 19.69
C VAL A 6 11.24 -9.23 19.95
N GLY A 7 12.02 -8.16 20.13
CA GLY A 7 11.48 -6.81 20.30
C GLY A 7 10.61 -6.37 19.13
N LEU A 8 11.09 -6.57 17.89
CA LEU A 8 10.33 -6.27 16.68
C LEU A 8 9.05 -7.12 16.59
N ALA A 9 9.11 -8.40 16.97
CA ALA A 9 7.94 -9.28 17.00
C ALA A 9 6.87 -8.77 17.99
N VAL A 10 7.29 -8.30 19.19
CA VAL A 10 6.36 -7.71 20.18
C VAL A 10 5.71 -6.44 19.62
N ALA A 11 6.45 -5.55 18.96
CA ALA A 11 5.87 -4.39 18.28
C ALA A 11 4.80 -4.80 17.24
N ASN A 12 5.11 -5.83 16.45
CA ASN A 12 4.18 -6.34 15.44
C ASN A 12 2.95 -7.04 16.06
N LEU A 13 3.08 -7.66 17.23
CA LEU A 13 1.93 -8.18 17.99
C LEU A 13 1.02 -7.04 18.48
N CYS A 14 1.58 -5.88 18.87
CA CYS A 14 0.77 -4.70 19.21
C CYS A 14 -0.02 -4.21 17.98
N PHE A 15 0.62 -4.13 16.79
CA PHE A 15 -0.07 -3.79 15.55
C PHE A 15 -1.15 -4.81 15.19
N LEU A 16 -0.88 -6.10 15.35
CA LEU A 16 -1.86 -7.14 15.11
C LEU A 16 -3.06 -7.03 16.05
N ALA A 17 -2.83 -6.75 17.34
CA ALA A 17 -3.90 -6.55 18.32
C ALA A 17 -4.78 -5.35 17.98
N ALA A 18 -4.16 -4.21 17.63
CA ALA A 18 -4.87 -3.01 17.15
C ALA A 18 -5.71 -3.32 15.92
N GLY A 19 -5.12 -4.01 14.94
CA GLY A 19 -5.81 -4.42 13.73
C GLY A 19 -6.92 -5.44 13.98
N ALA A 20 -6.77 -6.32 14.98
CA ALA A 20 -7.82 -7.26 15.35
C ALA A 20 -9.07 -6.52 15.88
N GLY A 21 -8.89 -5.50 16.70
CA GLY A 21 -10.00 -4.68 17.17
C GLY A 21 -10.69 -3.91 16.05
N VAL A 22 -9.92 -3.12 15.29
CA VAL A 22 -10.46 -2.36 14.15
C VAL A 22 -11.09 -3.30 13.12
N GLY A 23 -10.42 -4.40 12.77
CA GLY A 23 -10.92 -5.40 11.83
C GLY A 23 -12.22 -6.06 12.30
N ARG A 24 -12.37 -6.31 13.61
CA ARG A 24 -13.63 -6.80 14.17
C ARG A 24 -14.76 -5.79 14.03
N ALA A 25 -14.50 -4.52 14.36
CA ALA A 25 -15.48 -3.45 14.19
C ALA A 25 -15.92 -3.28 12.74
N LEU A 26 -15.02 -3.52 11.79
CA LEU A 26 -15.29 -3.53 10.35
C LEU A 26 -15.81 -4.89 9.84
N GLY A 27 -15.92 -5.90 10.69
CA GLY A 27 -16.45 -7.21 10.35
C GLY A 27 -15.53 -8.10 9.49
N LEU A 28 -14.22 -7.85 9.49
CA LEU A 28 -13.25 -8.76 8.85
C LEU A 28 -13.24 -10.16 9.49
N TRP A 29 -13.59 -10.23 10.75
CA TRP A 29 -13.80 -11.48 11.50
C TRP A 29 -14.91 -11.26 12.55
N ARG A 30 -15.63 -12.31 12.93
CA ARG A 30 -16.76 -12.22 13.87
C ARG A 30 -16.58 -13.10 15.10
N ALA A 31 -16.11 -14.31 14.89
CA ALA A 31 -15.84 -15.26 15.96
C ALA A 31 -14.34 -15.55 16.04
N PRO A 32 -13.79 -15.93 17.20
CA PRO A 32 -12.36 -16.25 17.35
C PRO A 32 -11.84 -17.25 16.33
N ARG A 33 -12.67 -18.20 15.90
CA ARG A 33 -12.36 -19.19 14.85
C ARG A 33 -12.12 -18.57 13.47
N ASP A 34 -12.63 -17.37 13.21
CA ASP A 34 -12.47 -16.69 11.90
C ASP A 34 -11.15 -15.92 11.84
N LEU A 35 -10.59 -15.54 13.00
CA LEU A 35 -9.41 -14.69 13.12
C LEU A 35 -8.18 -15.28 12.41
N PRO A 36 -7.84 -16.58 12.54
CA PRO A 36 -6.68 -17.15 11.83
C PRO A 36 -6.73 -16.89 10.33
N GLY A 37 -7.90 -17.02 9.69
CA GLY A 37 -8.07 -16.72 8.28
C GLY A 37 -8.06 -15.24 7.91
N ALA A 38 -8.17 -14.34 8.90
CA ALA A 38 -8.17 -12.91 8.72
C ALA A 38 -6.87 -12.23 9.19
N LEU A 39 -5.89 -12.97 9.71
CA LEU A 39 -4.68 -12.41 10.32
C LEU A 39 -3.94 -11.43 9.40
N ALA A 40 -3.76 -11.77 8.13
CA ALA A 40 -3.02 -10.93 7.20
C ALA A 40 -3.72 -9.59 6.89
N PRO A 41 -5.01 -9.53 6.49
CA PRO A 41 -5.68 -8.25 6.33
C PRO A 41 -5.82 -7.49 7.65
N VAL A 42 -6.01 -8.17 8.78
CA VAL A 42 -6.03 -7.57 10.12
C VAL A 42 -4.68 -6.93 10.45
N TYR A 43 -3.56 -7.60 10.17
CA TYR A 43 -2.23 -7.05 10.37
C TYR A 43 -2.02 -5.76 9.55
N LEU A 44 -2.38 -5.76 8.26
CA LEU A 44 -2.27 -4.55 7.42
C LEU A 44 -3.13 -3.40 7.95
N VAL A 45 -4.34 -3.68 8.44
CA VAL A 45 -5.20 -2.69 9.13
C VAL A 45 -4.52 -2.15 10.38
N GLY A 46 -3.89 -3.02 11.15
CA GLY A 46 -3.19 -2.66 12.38
C GLY A 46 -2.00 -1.75 12.14
N VAL A 47 -1.15 -2.08 11.17
CA VAL A 47 0.01 -1.23 10.82
C VAL A 47 -0.47 0.13 10.28
N ALA A 48 -1.47 0.14 9.39
CA ALA A 48 -2.04 1.38 8.85
C ALA A 48 -2.61 2.28 9.97
N ALA A 49 -3.49 1.74 10.82
CA ALA A 49 -4.13 2.49 11.90
C ALA A 49 -3.13 2.96 12.96
N SER A 50 -2.22 2.06 13.39
CA SER A 50 -1.22 2.39 14.41
C SER A 50 -0.17 3.37 13.88
N GLY A 51 0.27 3.24 12.62
CA GLY A 51 1.23 4.16 12.00
C GLY A 51 0.66 5.58 11.84
N ILE A 52 -0.61 5.71 11.43
CA ILE A 52 -1.31 7.00 11.36
C ILE A 52 -1.47 7.58 12.77
N ALA A 53 -1.93 6.78 13.73
CA ALA A 53 -2.08 7.23 15.13
C ALA A 53 -0.73 7.64 15.75
N ALA A 54 0.35 6.91 15.47
CA ALA A 54 1.69 7.25 15.92
C ALA A 54 2.19 8.57 15.30
N THR A 55 1.91 8.81 14.00
CA THR A 55 2.21 10.09 13.36
C THR A 55 1.49 11.24 14.06
N TRP A 56 0.20 11.08 14.39
CA TRP A 56 -0.55 12.11 15.12
C TRP A 56 -0.05 12.30 16.55
N ALA A 57 0.33 11.21 17.21
CA ALA A 57 0.93 11.27 18.55
C ALA A 57 2.23 12.07 18.54
N LEU A 58 3.11 11.85 17.56
CA LEU A 58 4.35 12.61 17.37
C LEU A 58 4.06 14.09 17.11
N VAL A 59 3.11 14.41 16.25
CA VAL A 59 2.68 15.80 15.97
C VAL A 59 2.13 16.47 17.24
N ALA A 60 1.48 15.71 18.12
CA ALA A 60 0.98 16.18 19.43
C ALA A 60 2.09 16.24 20.51
N GLY A 61 3.35 15.97 20.18
CA GLY A 61 4.48 16.04 21.10
C GLY A 61 4.71 14.78 21.96
N LEU A 62 4.10 13.65 21.61
CA LEU A 62 4.35 12.39 22.32
C LEU A 62 5.61 11.69 21.78
N GLU A 63 6.33 10.95 22.65
CA GLU A 63 7.65 10.38 22.36
C GLU A 63 7.60 8.95 21.78
N LEU A 64 6.44 8.35 21.60
CA LEU A 64 6.26 6.93 21.27
C LEU A 64 6.96 5.98 22.25
N ALA A 65 6.94 6.31 23.57
CA ALA A 65 7.42 5.39 24.60
C ALA A 65 6.63 4.07 24.54
N ARG A 66 7.27 2.94 24.94
CA ARG A 66 6.64 1.60 24.84
C ARG A 66 5.24 1.56 25.42
N TRP A 67 5.02 2.16 26.62
CA TRP A 67 3.72 2.19 27.26
C TRP A 67 2.68 3.01 26.47
N GLN A 68 3.08 4.13 25.84
CA GLN A 68 2.21 4.94 24.98
C GLN A 68 1.77 4.15 23.74
N VAL A 69 2.69 3.41 23.12
CA VAL A 69 2.38 2.54 21.97
C VAL A 69 1.44 1.42 22.39
N ILE A 70 1.71 0.75 23.52
CA ILE A 70 0.85 -0.32 24.04
C ILE A 70 -0.55 0.25 24.35
N ALA A 71 -0.64 1.40 25.01
CA ALA A 71 -1.92 2.05 25.32
C ALA A 71 -2.68 2.45 24.05
N GLY A 72 -2.00 3.02 23.05
CA GLY A 72 -2.59 3.39 21.76
C GLY A 72 -3.10 2.17 20.99
N CYS A 73 -2.30 1.10 20.92
CA CYS A 73 -2.72 -0.15 20.29
C CYS A 73 -3.87 -0.83 21.07
N ALA A 74 -3.86 -0.77 22.40
CA ALA A 74 -4.95 -1.27 23.23
C ALA A 74 -6.25 -0.46 23.00
N ALA A 75 -6.15 0.87 22.88
CA ALA A 75 -7.29 1.71 22.56
C ALA A 75 -7.89 1.35 21.18
N LEU A 76 -7.04 1.14 20.16
CA LEU A 76 -7.49 0.67 18.84
C LEU A 76 -8.09 -0.74 18.93
N ALA A 77 -7.51 -1.63 19.74
CA ALA A 77 -8.06 -2.96 19.97
C ALA A 77 -9.44 -2.91 20.67
N ALA A 78 -9.63 -1.98 21.61
CA ALA A 78 -10.89 -1.77 22.30
C ALA A 78 -12.03 -1.30 21.39
N VAL A 79 -11.73 -0.70 20.22
CA VAL A 79 -12.75 -0.38 19.22
C VAL A 79 -13.55 -1.63 18.81
N GLY A 80 -12.91 -2.81 18.81
CA GLY A 80 -13.56 -4.09 18.53
C GLY A 80 -14.56 -4.55 19.62
N LEU A 81 -14.58 -3.92 20.79
CA LEU A 81 -15.58 -4.19 21.82
C LEU A 81 -16.93 -3.52 21.51
N VAL A 82 -16.92 -2.48 20.67
CA VAL A 82 -18.15 -1.87 20.17
C VAL A 82 -18.90 -2.90 19.32
N PRO A 83 -20.18 -3.21 19.63
CA PRO A 83 -20.92 -4.19 18.85
C PRO A 83 -20.93 -3.81 17.37
N ALA A 84 -20.36 -4.67 16.54
CA ALA A 84 -20.41 -4.47 15.10
C ALA A 84 -21.87 -4.36 14.66
N ARG A 85 -22.25 -3.26 14.05
CA ARG A 85 -23.60 -3.12 13.47
C ARG A 85 -23.82 -4.30 12.51
N ARG A 86 -25.01 -4.91 12.58
CA ARG A 86 -25.38 -6.24 12.00
C ARG A 86 -25.08 -6.46 10.50
N ALA A 87 -24.61 -5.48 9.78
CA ALA A 87 -24.30 -5.54 8.33
C ALA A 87 -22.82 -5.83 8.01
N GLY A 88 -22.08 -6.51 8.88
CA GLY A 88 -20.64 -6.68 8.70
C GLY A 88 -20.24 -7.65 7.59
N LEU A 89 -19.08 -7.39 7.05
CA LEU A 89 -18.26 -8.26 6.23
C LEU A 89 -18.01 -9.60 6.93
N ALA A 90 -18.89 -10.60 6.75
CA ALA A 90 -18.40 -11.95 6.95
C ALA A 90 -17.49 -12.23 5.74
N LEU A 91 -16.17 -12.32 5.97
CA LEU A 91 -15.33 -12.99 4.99
C LEU A 91 -15.96 -14.38 4.78
N PRO A 92 -16.17 -14.80 3.52
CA PRO A 92 -16.80 -16.07 3.26
C PRO A 92 -16.07 -17.19 4.01
N PRO A 93 -16.78 -18.19 4.55
CA PRO A 93 -16.13 -19.34 5.17
C PRO A 93 -15.17 -19.99 4.15
N PRO A 94 -14.05 -20.56 4.60
CA PRO A 94 -13.18 -21.32 3.73
C PRO A 94 -14.01 -22.42 3.03
N PRO A 95 -13.71 -22.75 1.77
CA PRO A 95 -14.46 -23.74 1.03
C PRO A 95 -14.48 -25.08 1.79
N PRO A 96 -15.63 -25.76 1.87
CA PRO A 96 -15.81 -26.95 2.70
C PRO A 96 -15.06 -28.21 2.21
N ARG A 97 -14.35 -28.14 1.09
CA ARG A 97 -13.56 -29.26 0.54
C ARG A 97 -12.09 -29.09 0.86
N PRO A 98 -11.35 -30.17 1.13
CA PRO A 98 -9.91 -30.11 1.25
C PRO A 98 -9.34 -29.46 -0.03
N PRO A 99 -8.37 -28.55 0.10
CA PRO A 99 -7.79 -27.89 -1.05
C PRO A 99 -7.15 -28.93 -1.99
N ALA A 100 -7.36 -28.78 -3.29
CA ALA A 100 -6.68 -29.61 -4.28
C ALA A 100 -5.16 -29.55 -4.07
N ARG A 101 -4.43 -30.65 -4.33
CA ARG A 101 -2.97 -30.72 -4.15
C ARG A 101 -2.23 -29.53 -4.76
N VAL A 102 -2.72 -29.01 -5.89
CA VAL A 102 -2.16 -27.82 -6.54
C VAL A 102 -2.29 -26.56 -5.68
N VAL A 103 -3.38 -26.40 -4.92
CA VAL A 103 -3.56 -25.25 -4.01
C VAL A 103 -2.58 -25.34 -2.85
N ILE A 104 -2.41 -26.53 -2.28
CA ILE A 104 -1.42 -26.76 -1.21
C ILE A 104 -0.02 -26.44 -1.72
N ALA A 105 0.33 -26.93 -2.91
CA ALA A 105 1.65 -26.66 -3.53
C ALA A 105 1.88 -25.15 -3.72
N LEU A 106 0.88 -24.39 -4.21
CA LEU A 106 0.96 -22.95 -4.36
C LEU A 106 1.10 -22.23 -3.01
N GLN A 107 0.36 -22.66 -1.99
CA GLN A 107 0.45 -22.11 -0.64
C GLN A 107 1.83 -22.35 -0.01
N VAL A 108 2.37 -23.56 -0.17
CA VAL A 108 3.72 -23.91 0.29
C VAL A 108 4.76 -23.06 -0.44
N ALA A 109 4.63 -22.89 -1.76
CA ALA A 109 5.55 -22.06 -2.54
C ALA A 109 5.51 -20.58 -2.07
N VAL A 110 4.32 -20.01 -1.84
CA VAL A 110 4.18 -18.66 -1.29
C VAL A 110 4.76 -18.59 0.13
N GLY A 111 4.50 -19.59 0.97
CA GLY A 111 5.08 -19.69 2.32
C GLY A 111 6.61 -19.71 2.29
N LEU A 112 7.21 -20.48 1.39
CA LEU A 112 8.66 -20.51 1.19
C LEU A 112 9.21 -19.16 0.76
N ILE A 113 8.55 -18.48 -0.19
CA ILE A 113 8.93 -17.12 -0.63
C ILE A 113 8.89 -16.14 0.55
N VAL A 114 7.84 -16.20 1.37
CA VAL A 114 7.74 -15.36 2.57
C VAL A 114 8.89 -15.62 3.53
N VAL A 115 9.23 -16.88 3.79
CA VAL A 115 10.37 -17.23 4.67
C VAL A 115 11.68 -16.71 4.09
N LEU A 116 11.93 -16.90 2.79
CA LEU A 116 13.15 -16.42 2.13
C LEU A 116 13.22 -14.88 2.14
N LEU A 117 12.10 -14.19 1.88
CA LEU A 117 12.02 -12.73 1.93
C LEU A 117 12.33 -12.19 3.34
N LEU A 118 11.75 -12.80 4.38
CA LEU A 118 12.00 -12.38 5.77
C LEU A 118 13.44 -12.68 6.19
N ALA A 119 14.00 -13.79 5.74
CA ALA A 119 15.40 -14.13 5.99
C ALA A 119 16.34 -13.13 5.28
N ASP A 120 16.11 -12.84 4.00
CA ASP A 120 16.88 -11.85 3.26
C ASP A 120 16.81 -10.47 3.92
N ALA A 121 15.62 -10.01 4.25
CA ALA A 121 15.44 -8.73 4.95
C ALA A 121 16.15 -8.68 6.31
N ALA A 122 16.20 -9.78 7.07
CA ALA A 122 16.86 -9.84 8.37
C ALA A 122 18.39 -9.80 8.29
N TYR A 123 18.97 -10.21 7.17
CA TYR A 123 20.44 -10.28 6.98
C TYR A 123 20.99 -9.22 6.03
N ARG A 124 20.13 -8.61 5.21
CA ARG A 124 20.54 -7.58 4.23
C ARG A 124 21.01 -6.31 4.95
N PRO A 125 22.18 -5.75 4.60
CA PRO A 125 22.61 -4.47 5.15
C PRO A 125 21.74 -3.33 4.60
N LEU A 126 21.63 -2.24 5.37
CA LEU A 126 20.93 -1.01 4.95
C LEU A 126 21.82 -0.22 3.99
N SER A 127 21.76 -0.56 2.70
CA SER A 127 22.62 0.00 1.65
C SER A 127 21.92 1.01 0.74
N GLU A 128 20.59 0.87 0.55
CA GLU A 128 19.83 1.76 -0.31
C GLU A 128 19.71 3.16 0.31
N TRP A 129 20.11 4.19 -0.45
CA TRP A 129 20.18 5.57 0.05
C TRP A 129 18.84 6.04 0.64
N ASP A 130 17.74 5.87 -0.08
CA ASP A 130 16.41 6.28 0.41
C ASP A 130 16.05 5.56 1.71
N ALA A 131 16.40 4.27 1.85
CA ALA A 131 16.06 3.48 3.02
C ALA A 131 16.76 4.02 4.27
N TRP A 132 18.09 4.24 4.23
CA TRP A 132 18.81 4.71 5.40
C TRP A 132 18.73 6.21 5.60
N ALA A 133 18.77 7.03 4.52
CA ALA A 133 18.84 8.48 4.63
C ALA A 133 17.48 9.15 4.81
N MET A 134 16.43 8.61 4.17
CA MET A 134 15.10 9.22 4.22
C MET A 134 14.20 8.61 5.29
N TRP A 135 14.10 7.27 5.34
CA TRP A 135 13.13 6.59 6.20
C TRP A 135 13.72 6.27 7.56
N THR A 136 14.74 5.43 7.61
CA THR A 136 15.35 4.97 8.86
C THR A 136 16.06 6.11 9.61
N MET A 137 16.60 7.13 8.91
CA MET A 137 17.18 8.30 9.57
C MET A 137 16.14 9.06 10.39
N LYS A 138 14.94 9.29 9.86
CA LYS A 138 13.84 9.91 10.62
C LYS A 138 13.41 9.05 11.81
N ALA A 139 13.31 7.74 11.63
CA ALA A 139 13.00 6.82 12.70
C ALA A 139 14.05 6.84 13.83
N LYS A 140 15.35 6.90 13.46
CA LYS A 140 16.46 7.07 14.42
C LYS A 140 16.35 8.41 15.16
N ALA A 141 16.10 9.50 14.45
CA ALA A 141 15.93 10.82 15.04
C ALA A 141 14.78 10.84 16.04
N ILE A 142 13.59 10.36 15.65
CA ILE A 142 12.43 10.23 16.53
C ILE A 142 12.76 9.40 17.79
N THR A 143 13.53 8.33 17.61
CA THR A 143 13.91 7.46 18.73
C THR A 143 14.92 8.13 19.67
N LEU A 144 15.94 8.78 19.15
CA LEU A 144 17.02 9.38 19.93
C LEU A 144 16.62 10.69 20.59
N LEU A 145 15.83 11.53 19.89
CA LEU A 145 15.42 12.84 20.35
C LEU A 145 14.10 12.81 21.16
N GLY A 146 13.45 11.65 21.22
CA GLY A 146 12.22 11.49 21.98
C GLY A 146 10.98 12.05 21.29
N GLY A 147 11.03 12.30 19.96
CA GLY A 147 9.89 12.85 19.20
C GLY A 147 10.33 13.62 17.97
N LEU A 148 9.49 14.55 17.53
CA LEU A 148 9.81 15.46 16.42
C LEU A 148 10.60 16.66 16.96
N ASP A 149 11.84 16.81 16.48
CA ASP A 149 12.70 17.95 16.80
C ASP A 149 12.66 18.99 15.68
N PRO A 150 12.10 20.20 15.92
CA PRO A 150 12.05 21.25 14.89
C PRO A 150 13.43 21.67 14.41
N GLY A 151 14.46 21.65 15.26
CA GLY A 151 15.83 22.02 14.89
C GLY A 151 16.42 21.09 13.85
N LEU A 152 16.11 19.77 13.95
CA LEU A 152 16.52 18.79 12.95
C LEU A 152 15.69 18.95 11.67
N PHE A 153 14.36 18.98 11.81
CA PHE A 153 13.46 18.93 10.65
C PHE A 153 13.48 20.21 9.81
N ALA A 154 13.69 21.39 10.41
CA ALA A 154 13.84 22.67 9.73
C ALA A 154 15.30 23.01 9.40
N GLY A 155 16.27 22.19 9.84
CA GLY A 155 17.70 22.47 9.66
C GLY A 155 18.13 22.37 8.19
N VAL A 156 18.65 23.48 7.64
CA VAL A 156 19.13 23.57 6.24
C VAL A 156 20.10 22.45 5.85
N PRO A 157 21.07 22.01 6.71
CA PRO A 157 21.99 20.93 6.38
C PRO A 157 21.31 19.59 6.07
N TYR A 158 20.07 19.40 6.55
CA TYR A 158 19.34 18.13 6.43
C TYR A 158 18.24 18.15 5.36
N HIS A 159 18.06 19.24 4.63
CA HIS A 159 17.02 19.35 3.59
C HIS A 159 17.11 18.25 2.53
N HIS A 160 18.33 17.79 2.20
CA HIS A 160 18.56 16.70 1.24
C HIS A 160 18.02 15.34 1.71
N LEU A 161 17.67 15.18 3.00
CA LEU A 161 17.11 13.95 3.56
C LEU A 161 15.58 13.88 3.43
N HIS A 162 14.95 14.82 2.74
CA HIS A 162 13.50 14.88 2.55
C HIS A 162 12.72 14.71 3.87
N LEU A 163 13.08 15.50 4.88
CA LEU A 163 12.49 15.41 6.22
C LEU A 163 11.00 15.73 6.24
N ASP A 164 10.51 16.44 5.24
CA ASP A 164 9.11 16.78 5.01
C ASP A 164 8.23 15.63 4.45
N TYR A 165 8.83 14.50 4.08
CA TYR A 165 8.07 13.31 3.67
C TYR A 165 7.23 12.74 4.83
N PRO A 166 6.06 12.10 4.52
CA PRO A 166 5.16 11.58 5.52
C PRO A 166 5.81 10.58 6.48
N LEU A 167 5.23 10.40 7.67
CA LEU A 167 5.88 9.74 8.80
C LEU A 167 5.38 8.33 9.11
N LEU A 168 4.50 7.71 8.32
CA LEU A 168 3.98 6.37 8.66
C LEU A 168 5.12 5.35 8.84
N LEU A 169 6.02 5.23 7.86
CA LEU A 169 7.14 4.29 7.95
C LEU A 169 8.12 4.68 9.07
N PRO A 170 8.61 5.93 9.15
CA PRO A 170 9.47 6.36 10.25
C PRO A 170 8.85 6.12 11.63
N SER A 171 7.55 6.32 11.80
CA SER A 171 6.85 6.05 13.06
C SER A 171 6.82 4.57 13.41
N VAL A 172 6.51 3.71 12.43
CA VAL A 172 6.48 2.25 12.61
C VAL A 172 7.89 1.72 12.92
N GLU A 173 8.92 2.23 12.23
CA GLU A 173 10.31 1.86 12.49
C GLU A 173 10.79 2.37 13.86
N ALA A 174 10.44 3.60 14.26
CA ALA A 174 10.76 4.14 15.58
C ALA A 174 10.12 3.30 16.70
N ILE A 175 8.88 2.86 16.53
CA ILE A 175 8.23 1.90 17.42
C ILE A 175 9.05 0.60 17.47
N GLY A 176 9.47 0.08 16.33
CA GLY A 176 10.35 -1.09 16.26
C GLY A 176 11.62 -0.90 17.09
N PHE A 177 12.34 0.21 16.90
CA PHE A 177 13.55 0.53 17.69
C PHE A 177 13.28 0.64 19.20
N ARG A 178 12.16 1.26 19.59
CA ARG A 178 11.77 1.33 21.01
C ARG A 178 11.57 -0.05 21.64
N PHE A 179 10.92 -0.97 20.92
CA PHE A 179 10.68 -2.33 21.41
C PHE A 179 11.94 -3.20 21.36
N MET A 180 12.79 -3.05 20.36
CA MET A 180 14.12 -3.68 20.31
C MET A 180 15.02 -3.20 21.44
N GLY A 181 14.84 -1.97 21.94
CA GLY A 181 15.74 -1.33 22.92
C GLY A 181 17.07 -0.91 22.30
N ALA A 182 17.18 -0.92 20.98
CA ALA A 182 18.35 -0.56 20.20
C ALA A 182 17.94 -0.06 18.81
N ILE A 183 18.81 0.74 18.19
CA ILE A 183 18.68 1.13 16.78
C ILE A 183 19.38 0.09 15.93
N ASP A 184 18.66 -0.99 15.61
CA ASP A 184 19.16 -2.04 14.73
C ASP A 184 18.64 -1.80 13.32
N THR A 185 19.47 -1.17 12.50
CA THR A 185 19.13 -0.79 11.12
C THR A 185 19.08 -1.98 10.16
N GLN A 186 19.53 -3.16 10.58
CA GLN A 186 19.45 -4.38 9.80
C GLN A 186 18.12 -5.11 10.07
N VAL A 187 17.78 -5.35 11.33
CA VAL A 187 16.56 -6.06 11.71
C VAL A 187 15.29 -5.29 11.31
N ILE A 188 15.35 -3.94 11.26
CA ILE A 188 14.16 -3.13 10.94
C ILE A 188 13.60 -3.36 9.53
N HIS A 189 14.42 -3.82 8.58
CA HIS A 189 13.98 -4.15 7.22
C HIS A 189 12.89 -5.22 7.17
N VAL A 190 12.86 -6.10 8.16
CA VAL A 190 11.82 -7.13 8.29
C VAL A 190 10.42 -6.52 8.28
N GLN A 191 10.28 -5.24 8.69
CA GLN A 191 8.99 -4.57 8.72
C GLN A 191 8.38 -4.39 7.31
N ALA A 192 9.16 -4.00 6.31
CA ALA A 192 8.69 -3.87 4.92
C ALA A 192 8.38 -5.24 4.32
N ALA A 193 9.22 -6.24 4.60
CA ALA A 193 9.02 -7.63 4.17
C ALA A 193 7.73 -8.22 4.78
N LEU A 194 7.41 -7.93 6.05
CA LEU A 194 6.16 -8.35 6.70
C LEU A 194 4.92 -7.74 6.03
N LEU A 195 4.98 -6.48 5.59
CA LEU A 195 3.88 -5.85 4.85
C LEU A 195 3.63 -6.54 3.51
N MET A 196 4.71 -6.84 2.76
CA MET A 196 4.60 -7.61 1.52
C MET A 196 4.05 -9.01 1.77
N ALA A 197 4.57 -9.74 2.75
CA ALA A 197 4.08 -11.06 3.14
C ALA A 197 2.58 -11.04 3.48
N ALA A 198 2.16 -10.01 4.23
CA ALA A 198 0.76 -9.83 4.58
C ALA A 198 -0.11 -9.54 3.35
N LEU A 199 0.36 -8.78 2.36
CA LEU A 199 -0.36 -8.58 1.09
C LEU A 199 -0.60 -9.92 0.37
N LEU A 200 0.45 -10.75 0.24
CA LEU A 200 0.37 -12.04 -0.46
C LEU A 200 -0.67 -12.98 0.16
N VAL A 201 -0.85 -12.92 1.49
CA VAL A 201 -1.85 -13.75 2.20
C VAL A 201 -3.22 -13.07 2.26
N ALA A 202 -3.28 -11.73 2.32
CA ALA A 202 -4.53 -10.98 2.40
C ALA A 202 -5.32 -11.01 1.08
N LEU A 203 -4.66 -10.92 -0.07
CA LEU A 203 -5.31 -10.87 -1.38
C LEU A 203 -6.19 -12.11 -1.66
N PRO A 204 -5.71 -13.38 -1.55
CA PRO A 204 -6.56 -14.54 -1.74
C PRO A 204 -7.76 -14.56 -0.79
N ARG A 205 -7.58 -14.07 0.43
CA ARG A 205 -8.65 -14.03 1.43
C ARG A 205 -9.72 -12.99 1.08
N LEU A 206 -9.31 -11.80 0.64
CA LEU A 206 -10.23 -10.75 0.23
C LEU A 206 -10.97 -11.06 -1.07
N LEU A 207 -10.43 -11.93 -1.90
CA LEU A 207 -11.00 -12.29 -3.21
C LEU A 207 -11.68 -13.67 -3.21
N ALA A 208 -11.75 -14.37 -2.07
CA ALA A 208 -12.17 -15.77 -1.97
C ALA A 208 -13.60 -16.03 -2.50
N ASP A 209 -14.52 -15.05 -2.42
CA ASP A 209 -15.89 -15.13 -2.94
C ASP A 209 -16.02 -14.74 -4.42
N ARG A 210 -14.95 -14.28 -5.04
CA ARG A 210 -14.94 -13.75 -6.41
C ARG A 210 -14.08 -14.53 -7.38
N VAL A 211 -13.07 -15.22 -6.85
CA VAL A 211 -12.00 -15.83 -7.64
C VAL A 211 -11.78 -17.26 -7.14
N PRO A 212 -11.64 -18.25 -8.06
CA PRO A 212 -11.22 -19.59 -7.68
C PRO A 212 -9.88 -19.55 -6.93
N VAL A 213 -9.79 -20.33 -5.86
CA VAL A 213 -8.64 -20.33 -4.94
C VAL A 213 -7.30 -20.59 -5.65
N VAL A 214 -7.29 -21.46 -6.67
CA VAL A 214 -6.08 -21.72 -7.48
C VAL A 214 -5.61 -20.47 -8.21
N VAL A 215 -6.53 -19.72 -8.84
CA VAL A 215 -6.20 -18.51 -9.60
C VAL A 215 -5.70 -17.42 -8.65
N ALA A 216 -6.31 -17.28 -7.47
CA ALA A 216 -5.88 -16.33 -6.47
C ALA A 216 -4.43 -16.63 -5.99
N TRP A 217 -4.13 -17.88 -5.62
CA TRP A 217 -2.79 -18.26 -5.15
C TRP A 217 -1.74 -18.24 -6.26
N ALA A 218 -2.08 -18.58 -7.50
CA ALA A 218 -1.17 -18.44 -8.64
C ALA A 218 -0.81 -16.97 -8.90
N SER A 219 -1.78 -16.06 -8.79
CA SER A 219 -1.53 -14.63 -8.97
C SER A 219 -0.65 -14.04 -7.86
N VAL A 220 -0.87 -14.41 -6.60
CA VAL A 220 0.00 -13.92 -5.51
C VAL A 220 1.38 -14.55 -5.56
N LEU A 221 1.51 -15.80 -6.03
CA LEU A 221 2.82 -16.40 -6.30
C LEU A 221 3.60 -15.56 -7.32
N LEU A 222 2.94 -15.16 -8.42
CA LEU A 222 3.55 -14.31 -9.44
C LEU A 222 4.00 -12.95 -8.90
N ILE A 223 3.22 -12.33 -8.01
CA ILE A 223 3.61 -11.10 -7.31
C ILE A 223 4.79 -11.37 -6.38
N GLY A 224 4.72 -12.47 -5.61
CA GLY A 224 5.71 -12.81 -4.58
C GLY A 224 7.10 -13.13 -5.14
N VAL A 225 7.18 -13.61 -6.38
CA VAL A 225 8.46 -13.89 -7.06
C VAL A 225 8.92 -12.76 -7.98
N ALA A 226 8.21 -11.62 -8.05
CA ALA A 226 8.62 -10.48 -8.87
C ALA A 226 9.91 -9.85 -8.31
N PRO A 227 11.06 -9.94 -9.02
CA PRO A 227 12.37 -9.60 -8.45
C PRO A 227 12.46 -8.17 -7.94
N SER A 228 11.87 -7.21 -8.64
CA SER A 228 11.91 -5.80 -8.23
C SER A 228 11.12 -5.55 -6.94
N LEU A 229 9.99 -6.25 -6.72
CA LEU A 229 9.22 -6.09 -5.49
C LEU A 229 9.91 -6.75 -4.29
N VAL A 230 10.48 -7.95 -4.51
CA VAL A 230 11.28 -8.66 -3.48
C VAL A 230 12.46 -7.80 -3.06
N ASP A 231 13.22 -7.27 -4.02
CA ASP A 231 14.36 -6.40 -3.77
C ASP A 231 13.97 -5.15 -2.95
N GLN A 232 12.90 -4.46 -3.35
CA GLN A 232 12.45 -3.26 -2.64
C GLN A 232 11.93 -3.55 -1.22
N ALA A 233 11.24 -4.67 -1.03
CA ALA A 233 10.71 -5.06 0.27
C ALA A 233 11.85 -5.47 1.24
N SER A 234 12.86 -6.19 0.76
CA SER A 234 14.00 -6.59 1.60
C SER A 234 15.02 -5.47 1.81
N ALA A 235 15.08 -4.49 0.91
CA ALA A 235 15.92 -3.30 1.07
C ALA A 235 15.32 -2.20 1.97
N GLY A 236 14.09 -2.37 2.47
CA GLY A 236 13.43 -1.35 3.31
C GLY A 236 12.98 -0.10 2.56
N LEU A 237 12.80 -0.18 1.24
CA LEU A 237 12.32 0.95 0.43
C LEU A 237 10.82 1.19 0.63
N ALA A 238 10.42 2.45 0.72
CA ALA A 238 9.03 2.86 0.92
C ALA A 238 8.10 2.53 -0.26
N ASP A 239 8.65 2.24 -1.43
CA ASP A 239 7.89 1.93 -2.63
C ASP A 239 7.10 0.62 -2.49
N ALA A 240 7.66 -0.40 -1.80
CA ALA A 240 6.97 -1.65 -1.51
C ALA A 240 5.78 -1.46 -0.54
N PRO A 241 5.92 -0.85 0.65
CA PRO A 241 4.79 -0.50 1.52
C PRO A 241 3.73 0.39 0.84
N LEU A 242 4.15 1.37 0.04
CA LEU A 242 3.24 2.22 -0.74
C LEU A 242 2.37 1.38 -1.67
N ALA A 243 3.00 0.46 -2.42
CA ALA A 243 2.30 -0.43 -3.35
C ALA A 243 1.36 -1.39 -2.61
N VAL A 244 1.76 -1.92 -1.45
CA VAL A 244 0.92 -2.78 -0.59
C VAL A 244 -0.35 -2.04 -0.18
N PHE A 245 -0.22 -0.87 0.43
CA PHE A 245 -1.38 -0.10 0.90
C PHE A 245 -2.25 0.38 -0.27
N PHE A 246 -1.64 0.78 -1.39
CA PHE A 246 -2.39 1.20 -2.57
C PHE A 246 -3.18 0.06 -3.21
N ALA A 247 -2.60 -1.12 -3.36
CA ALA A 247 -3.30 -2.31 -3.86
C ALA A 247 -4.48 -2.68 -2.95
N MET A 248 -4.28 -2.64 -1.62
CA MET A 248 -5.35 -2.89 -0.65
C MET A 248 -6.45 -1.83 -0.74
N ALA A 249 -6.10 -0.54 -0.86
CA ALA A 249 -7.07 0.54 -1.04
C ALA A 249 -7.90 0.33 -2.31
N ALA A 250 -7.26 0.01 -3.42
CA ALA A 250 -7.91 -0.21 -4.71
C ALA A 250 -8.81 -1.45 -4.72
N VAL A 251 -8.35 -2.59 -4.17
CA VAL A 251 -9.16 -3.81 -4.06
C VAL A 251 -10.39 -3.59 -3.19
N CYS A 252 -10.25 -2.92 -2.04
CA CYS A 252 -11.37 -2.59 -1.17
C CYS A 252 -12.33 -1.60 -1.84
N GLY A 253 -11.79 -0.56 -2.53
CA GLY A 253 -12.59 0.40 -3.28
C GLY A 253 -13.38 -0.24 -4.42
N TRP A 254 -12.77 -1.12 -5.19
CA TRP A 254 -13.45 -1.91 -6.22
C TRP A 254 -14.54 -2.80 -5.63
N ARG A 255 -14.26 -3.50 -4.52
CA ARG A 255 -15.27 -4.30 -3.82
C ARG A 255 -16.45 -3.47 -3.34
N TRP A 256 -16.19 -2.26 -2.82
CA TRP A 256 -17.27 -1.36 -2.46
C TRP A 256 -18.14 -0.98 -3.66
N ILE A 257 -17.54 -0.72 -4.81
CA ILE A 257 -18.30 -0.42 -6.05
C ILE A 257 -19.13 -1.63 -6.47
N ALA A 258 -18.56 -2.83 -6.42
CA ALA A 258 -19.19 -4.07 -6.85
C ALA A 258 -20.29 -4.54 -5.88
N ASP A 259 -20.03 -4.50 -4.57
CA ASP A 259 -20.87 -5.12 -3.53
C ASP A 259 -21.75 -4.13 -2.77
N GLY A 260 -21.43 -2.82 -2.82
CA GLY A 260 -22.12 -1.79 -2.04
C GLY A 260 -21.81 -1.79 -0.55
N ARG A 261 -20.86 -2.61 -0.09
CA ARG A 261 -20.52 -2.81 1.33
C ARG A 261 -19.75 -1.62 1.88
N ARG A 262 -20.32 -0.91 2.86
CA ARG A 262 -19.74 0.29 3.47
C ARG A 262 -18.40 0.02 4.13
N GLU A 263 -18.21 -1.16 4.72
CA GLU A 263 -17.00 -1.58 5.39
C GLU A 263 -15.82 -1.64 4.41
N MET A 264 -16.06 -2.02 3.16
CA MET A 264 -15.04 -2.00 2.10
C MET A 264 -14.64 -0.56 1.76
N LEU A 265 -15.56 0.40 1.80
CA LEU A 265 -15.23 1.81 1.62
C LEU A 265 -14.36 2.32 2.77
N VAL A 266 -14.71 1.98 4.02
CA VAL A 266 -13.91 2.37 5.20
C VAL A 266 -12.51 1.76 5.15
N LEU A 267 -12.37 0.50 4.77
CA LEU A 267 -11.07 -0.13 4.55
C LEU A 267 -10.28 0.55 3.43
N SER A 268 -10.94 0.86 2.31
CA SER A 268 -10.32 1.60 1.21
C SER A 268 -9.81 2.97 1.68
N THR A 269 -10.61 3.68 2.48
CA THR A 269 -10.24 4.98 3.08
C THR A 269 -9.04 4.85 4.02
N LEU A 270 -9.03 3.86 4.90
CA LEU A 270 -7.91 3.62 5.82
C LEU A 270 -6.60 3.31 5.06
N PHE A 271 -6.66 2.44 4.07
CA PHE A 271 -5.48 2.13 3.27
C PHE A 271 -5.05 3.31 2.38
N ALA A 272 -6.00 4.10 1.84
CA ALA A 272 -5.69 5.34 1.13
C ALA A 272 -5.01 6.37 2.06
N ALA A 273 -5.46 6.48 3.32
CA ALA A 273 -4.80 7.28 4.34
C ALA A 273 -3.37 6.79 4.63
N ALA A 274 -3.17 5.47 4.72
CA ALA A 274 -1.84 4.89 4.87
C ALA A 274 -0.93 5.18 3.65
N VAL A 275 -1.46 5.16 2.43
CA VAL A 275 -0.75 5.58 1.20
C VAL A 275 -0.27 7.03 1.32
N LEU A 276 -1.16 7.95 1.72
CA LEU A 276 -0.84 9.37 1.92
C LEU A 276 0.21 9.58 3.02
N ALA A 277 0.15 8.77 4.07
CA ALA A 277 1.06 8.81 5.19
C ALA A 277 2.40 8.09 4.95
N THR A 278 2.54 7.35 3.82
CA THR A 278 3.76 6.60 3.48
C THR A 278 4.71 7.44 2.63
N LYS A 279 4.24 8.04 1.54
CA LYS A 279 5.09 8.73 0.57
C LYS A 279 4.31 9.84 -0.15
N ARG A 280 5.00 10.91 -0.60
CA ARG A 280 4.35 12.05 -1.29
C ARG A 280 3.63 11.64 -2.57
N GLU A 281 4.22 10.72 -3.33
CA GLU A 281 3.62 10.15 -4.54
C GLU A 281 2.27 9.47 -4.27
N GLY A 282 2.02 9.11 -3.02
CA GLY A 282 0.72 8.61 -2.59
C GLY A 282 -0.43 9.60 -2.83
N THR A 283 -0.17 10.90 -2.78
CA THR A 283 -1.22 11.92 -2.97
C THR A 283 -1.88 11.84 -4.36
N PRO A 284 -1.15 11.97 -5.48
CA PRO A 284 -1.76 11.82 -6.79
C PRO A 284 -2.28 10.40 -7.05
N PHE A 285 -1.70 9.36 -6.43
CA PHE A 285 -2.21 7.99 -6.57
C PHE A 285 -3.58 7.82 -5.90
N VAL A 286 -3.75 8.33 -4.70
CA VAL A 286 -5.05 8.34 -4.00
C VAL A 286 -6.05 9.20 -4.76
N ALA A 287 -5.66 10.37 -5.27
CA ALA A 287 -6.52 11.20 -6.09
C ALA A 287 -7.02 10.45 -7.34
N ALA A 288 -6.14 9.72 -8.03
CA ALA A 288 -6.49 8.88 -9.17
C ALA A 288 -7.50 7.78 -8.77
N LEU A 289 -7.26 7.08 -7.66
CA LEU A 289 -8.17 6.04 -7.16
C LEU A 289 -9.54 6.62 -6.83
N ILE A 290 -9.61 7.72 -6.06
CA ILE A 290 -10.88 8.36 -5.67
C ILE A 290 -11.63 8.88 -6.88
N LEU A 291 -10.95 9.50 -7.86
CA LEU A 291 -11.56 9.94 -9.10
C LEU A 291 -12.25 8.78 -9.84
N VAL A 292 -11.53 7.66 -10.01
CA VAL A 292 -12.10 6.47 -10.65
C VAL A 292 -13.27 5.90 -9.83
N MET A 293 -13.16 5.88 -8.49
CA MET A 293 -14.25 5.45 -7.63
C MET A 293 -15.50 6.35 -7.79
N VAL A 294 -15.33 7.67 -7.85
CA VAL A 294 -16.43 8.62 -8.06
C VAL A 294 -17.11 8.41 -9.41
N VAL A 295 -16.31 8.21 -10.46
CA VAL A 295 -16.84 7.98 -11.83
C VAL A 295 -17.55 6.62 -11.93
N ALA A 296 -16.95 5.57 -11.35
CA ALA A 296 -17.48 4.20 -11.40
C ALA A 296 -18.68 3.99 -10.45
N ALA A 297 -18.79 4.77 -9.39
CA ALA A 297 -19.91 4.68 -8.46
C ALA A 297 -21.21 5.22 -9.08
N GLY A 298 -22.32 4.54 -8.83
CA GLY A 298 -23.65 5.06 -9.18
C GLY A 298 -23.93 6.41 -8.51
N ARG A 299 -24.81 7.23 -9.12
CA ARG A 299 -25.10 8.61 -8.66
C ARG A 299 -25.32 8.74 -7.16
N GLY A 300 -26.06 7.81 -6.53
CA GLY A 300 -26.31 7.82 -5.08
C GLY A 300 -25.11 7.51 -4.19
N ARG A 301 -23.99 7.07 -4.74
CA ARG A 301 -22.77 6.69 -3.98
C ARG A 301 -21.57 7.61 -4.23
N ARG A 302 -21.64 8.56 -5.15
CA ARG A 302 -20.52 9.47 -5.48
C ARG A 302 -20.06 10.30 -4.29
N LEU A 303 -21.01 10.85 -3.53
CA LEU A 303 -20.69 11.62 -2.32
C LEU A 303 -19.96 10.78 -1.27
N ALA A 304 -20.28 9.49 -1.15
CA ALA A 304 -19.57 8.60 -0.25
C ALA A 304 -18.11 8.38 -0.70
N ALA A 305 -17.84 8.27 -2.02
CA ALA A 305 -16.48 8.19 -2.55
C ALA A 305 -15.70 9.50 -2.31
N VAL A 306 -16.33 10.65 -2.54
CA VAL A 306 -15.73 11.97 -2.24
C VAL A 306 -15.45 12.10 -0.75
N GLY A 307 -16.39 11.74 0.11
CA GLY A 307 -16.22 11.74 1.57
C GLY A 307 -15.09 10.82 2.03
N ALA A 308 -14.93 9.65 1.40
CA ALA A 308 -13.81 8.73 1.65
C ALA A 308 -12.47 9.38 1.30
N GLY A 309 -12.38 10.04 0.15
CA GLY A 309 -11.19 10.79 -0.27
C GLY A 309 -10.87 11.93 0.69
N ALA A 310 -11.86 12.72 1.07
CA ALA A 310 -11.72 13.82 2.02
C ALA A 310 -11.25 13.31 3.41
N ALA A 311 -11.84 12.20 3.89
CA ALA A 311 -11.44 11.57 5.15
C ALA A 311 -9.99 11.05 5.10
N ALA A 312 -9.57 10.44 3.98
CA ALA A 312 -8.17 10.01 3.81
C ALA A 312 -7.22 11.23 3.82
N LEU A 313 -7.53 12.29 3.07
CA LEU A 313 -6.72 13.52 3.04
C LEU A 313 -6.65 14.19 4.41
N ALA A 314 -7.75 14.22 5.18
CA ALA A 314 -7.78 14.80 6.51
C ALA A 314 -6.76 14.14 7.46
N THR A 315 -6.40 12.86 7.24
CA THR A 315 -5.39 12.19 8.08
C THR A 315 -3.98 12.75 7.90
N ALA A 316 -3.68 13.37 6.76
CA ALA A 316 -2.38 13.98 6.49
C ALA A 316 -2.28 15.43 7.02
N VAL A 317 -3.41 16.07 7.32
CA VAL A 317 -3.45 17.49 7.75
C VAL A 317 -2.59 17.78 8.98
N PRO A 318 -2.63 16.98 10.08
CA PRO A 318 -1.81 17.28 11.26
C PRO A 318 -0.31 17.38 10.94
N TRP A 319 0.20 16.49 10.08
CA TRP A 319 1.60 16.54 9.65
C TRP A 319 1.92 17.79 8.83
N GLN A 320 1.04 18.17 7.90
CA GLN A 320 1.23 19.38 7.08
C GLN A 320 1.21 20.66 7.93
N LEU A 321 0.30 20.71 8.92
CA LEU A 321 0.24 21.82 9.88
C LEU A 321 1.50 21.89 10.72
N TRP A 322 2.04 20.76 11.17
CA TRP A 322 3.28 20.72 11.95
C TRP A 322 4.47 21.22 11.12
N LEU A 323 4.60 20.77 9.86
CA LEU A 323 5.64 21.25 8.94
C LEU A 323 5.58 22.77 8.78
N HIS A 324 4.39 23.30 8.51
CA HIS A 324 4.18 24.72 8.33
C HIS A 324 4.48 25.52 9.61
N ALA A 325 3.99 25.06 10.75
CA ALA A 325 4.19 25.75 12.05
C ALA A 325 5.67 25.79 12.48
N ASN A 326 6.47 24.83 12.04
CA ASN A 326 7.90 24.76 12.38
C ASN A 326 8.83 25.22 11.24
N GLY A 327 8.28 25.85 10.18
CA GLY A 327 9.07 26.41 9.08
C GLY A 327 9.86 25.37 8.28
N VAL A 328 9.43 24.11 8.27
CA VAL A 328 10.08 23.06 7.49
C VAL A 328 9.81 23.33 6.00
N ASP A 329 10.89 23.51 5.24
CA ASP A 329 10.78 23.71 3.80
C ASP A 329 10.27 22.43 3.12
N THR A 330 9.05 22.50 2.60
CA THR A 330 8.43 21.42 1.86
C THR A 330 8.77 21.44 0.38
N SER A 331 9.47 22.48 -0.08
CA SER A 331 9.74 22.63 -1.51
C SER A 331 10.80 21.68 -2.01
N ASN A 332 11.72 21.27 -1.13
CA ASN A 332 12.98 20.56 -1.44
C ASN A 332 13.39 20.64 -2.93
N GLY A 333 12.81 21.60 -3.60
CA GLY A 333 13.02 21.96 -4.97
C GLY A 333 12.52 20.97 -6.03
N GLU A 334 12.00 19.80 -5.69
CA GLU A 334 11.63 18.80 -6.70
C GLU A 334 10.45 19.23 -7.56
N ILE A 335 9.36 19.71 -6.96
CA ILE A 335 8.22 20.25 -7.70
C ILE A 335 8.06 21.72 -7.39
N PRO A 336 8.35 22.61 -8.35
CA PRO A 336 8.19 24.04 -8.16
C PRO A 336 6.71 24.42 -8.33
N TYR A 337 5.93 24.32 -7.27
CA TYR A 337 4.48 24.56 -7.32
C TYR A 337 4.12 25.93 -7.92
N SER A 338 4.93 26.95 -7.74
CA SER A 338 4.75 28.27 -8.36
C SER A 338 4.92 28.26 -9.89
N LYS A 339 5.57 27.25 -10.45
CA LYS A 339 5.84 27.12 -11.90
C LYS A 339 4.89 26.17 -12.62
N VAL A 340 4.07 25.39 -11.89
CA VAL A 340 3.15 24.45 -12.55
C VAL A 340 2.01 25.12 -13.30
N VAL A 341 1.83 26.43 -13.11
CA VAL A 341 0.87 27.26 -13.85
C VAL A 341 1.56 28.24 -14.84
N ASP A 342 2.88 28.18 -14.97
CA ASP A 342 3.67 29.02 -15.90
C ASP A 342 3.72 28.32 -17.29
N PRO A 343 3.02 28.86 -18.32
CA PRO A 343 2.98 28.22 -19.63
C PRO A 343 4.34 28.12 -20.30
N GLY A 344 5.23 29.10 -20.10
CA GLY A 344 6.58 29.10 -20.67
C GLY A 344 7.45 27.99 -20.06
N TYR A 345 7.37 27.82 -18.74
CA TYR A 345 8.06 26.75 -18.04
C TYR A 345 7.59 25.36 -18.51
N LEU A 346 6.27 25.18 -18.65
CA LEU A 346 5.68 23.92 -19.08
C LEU A 346 6.00 23.63 -20.53
N ALA A 347 5.86 24.61 -21.43
CA ALA A 347 6.15 24.46 -22.86
C ALA A 347 7.61 24.08 -23.12
N GLY A 348 8.56 24.72 -22.41
CA GLY A 348 9.98 24.41 -22.52
C GLY A 348 10.37 22.98 -22.09
N ARG A 349 9.43 22.23 -21.49
CA ARG A 349 9.65 20.87 -20.96
C ARG A 349 8.77 19.80 -21.61
N LEU A 350 7.99 20.13 -22.62
CA LEU A 350 7.08 19.17 -23.28
C LEU A 350 7.80 17.91 -23.80
N GLY A 351 9.05 18.05 -24.26
CA GLY A 351 9.87 16.90 -24.68
C GLY A 351 10.14 15.85 -23.59
N ARG A 352 9.94 16.19 -22.30
CA ARG A 352 10.09 15.23 -21.21
C ARG A 352 8.95 14.20 -21.16
N ILE A 353 7.76 14.56 -21.65
CA ILE A 353 6.55 13.72 -21.57
C ILE A 353 6.75 12.40 -22.33
N PRO A 354 7.07 12.39 -23.65
CA PRO A 354 7.22 11.14 -24.38
C PRO A 354 8.37 10.28 -23.86
N THR A 355 9.50 10.91 -23.51
CA THR A 355 10.67 10.18 -23.00
C THR A 355 10.41 9.58 -21.62
N GLY A 356 9.77 10.34 -20.72
CA GLY A 356 9.38 9.85 -19.39
C GLY A 356 8.35 8.72 -19.49
N ALA A 357 7.32 8.90 -20.31
CA ALA A 357 6.30 7.87 -20.52
C ALA A 357 6.89 6.59 -21.13
N ALA A 358 7.72 6.69 -22.16
CA ALA A 358 8.37 5.54 -22.76
C ALA A 358 9.26 4.78 -21.77
N SER A 359 10.03 5.51 -20.95
CA SER A 359 10.88 4.90 -19.92
C SER A 359 10.05 4.17 -18.85
N LEU A 360 8.94 4.77 -18.36
CA LEU A 360 8.08 4.12 -17.37
C LEU A 360 7.43 2.85 -17.93
N VAL A 361 6.93 2.90 -19.17
CA VAL A 361 6.39 1.72 -19.86
C VAL A 361 7.47 0.66 -20.02
N TRP A 362 8.67 1.04 -20.44
CA TRP A 362 9.82 0.15 -20.55
C TRP A 362 10.12 -0.54 -19.23
N HIS A 363 10.25 0.22 -18.12
CA HIS A 363 10.53 -0.35 -16.81
C HIS A 363 9.39 -1.24 -16.29
N ALA A 364 8.13 -0.91 -16.57
CA ALA A 364 6.99 -1.73 -16.20
C ALA A 364 6.91 -3.05 -16.99
N LEU A 365 7.45 -3.08 -18.20
CA LEU A 365 7.46 -4.27 -19.07
C LEU A 365 8.71 -5.14 -18.92
N GLN A 366 9.67 -4.77 -18.07
CA GLN A 366 10.93 -5.53 -17.89
C GLN A 366 10.66 -6.93 -17.31
N PRO A 367 10.88 -8.02 -18.06
CA PRO A 367 10.63 -9.38 -17.54
C PRO A 367 11.53 -9.72 -16.36
N GLY A 368 12.78 -9.24 -16.36
CA GLY A 368 13.73 -9.43 -15.25
C GLY A 368 13.35 -8.70 -13.96
N ALA A 369 12.39 -7.77 -14.01
CA ALA A 369 11.89 -7.03 -12.85
C ALA A 369 10.49 -7.52 -12.41
N TRP A 370 9.59 -7.75 -13.37
CA TRP A 370 8.16 -7.93 -13.13
C TRP A 370 7.58 -9.19 -13.77
N LEU A 371 8.43 -10.04 -14.35
CA LEU A 371 8.01 -11.25 -15.04
C LEU A 371 6.98 -10.91 -16.15
N VAL A 372 5.82 -11.56 -16.09
CA VAL A 372 4.73 -11.39 -17.07
C VAL A 372 3.52 -10.63 -16.51
N ILE A 373 3.64 -9.98 -15.34
CA ILE A 373 2.49 -9.34 -14.65
C ILE A 373 1.79 -8.34 -15.57
N VAL A 374 2.54 -7.40 -16.15
CA VAL A 374 1.95 -6.31 -16.95
C VAL A 374 1.36 -6.83 -18.26
N PRO A 375 2.06 -7.62 -19.10
CA PRO A 375 1.44 -8.14 -20.32
C PRO A 375 0.26 -9.08 -20.03
N ALA A 376 0.33 -9.91 -18.98
CA ALA A 376 -0.78 -10.77 -18.59
C ALA A 376 -2.00 -9.95 -18.16
N ALA A 377 -1.79 -8.90 -17.37
CA ALA A 377 -2.86 -8.00 -16.95
C ALA A 377 -3.47 -7.22 -18.12
N ALA A 378 -2.66 -6.75 -19.06
CA ALA A 378 -3.13 -6.06 -20.25
C ALA A 378 -4.03 -6.96 -21.11
N VAL A 379 -3.60 -8.20 -21.37
CA VAL A 379 -4.41 -9.20 -22.07
C VAL A 379 -5.69 -9.49 -21.30
N ALA A 380 -5.61 -9.68 -19.98
CA ALA A 380 -6.77 -9.97 -19.14
C ALA A 380 -7.77 -8.82 -19.10
N VAL A 381 -7.31 -7.55 -19.09
CA VAL A 381 -8.15 -6.35 -19.21
C VAL A 381 -8.93 -6.35 -20.52
N VAL A 382 -8.26 -6.59 -21.64
CA VAL A 382 -8.90 -6.63 -22.97
C VAL A 382 -9.95 -7.75 -23.03
N LEU A 383 -9.60 -8.93 -22.56
CA LEU A 383 -10.51 -10.08 -22.58
C LEU A 383 -11.70 -9.88 -21.63
N ALA A 384 -11.49 -9.33 -20.45
CA ALA A 384 -12.56 -9.01 -19.49
C ALA A 384 -13.50 -7.93 -20.05
N ALA A 385 -12.96 -6.93 -20.72
CA ALA A 385 -13.77 -5.88 -21.37
C ALA A 385 -14.66 -6.45 -22.49
N ARG A 386 -14.15 -7.40 -23.27
CA ARG A 386 -14.89 -8.12 -24.33
C ARG A 386 -15.87 -9.13 -23.75
N GLY A 387 -15.57 -9.71 -22.58
CA GLY A 387 -16.38 -10.72 -21.91
C GLY A 387 -17.56 -10.18 -21.08
N GLY A 388 -17.88 -8.88 -21.18
CA GLY A 388 -19.03 -8.28 -20.48
C GLY A 388 -18.70 -7.68 -19.10
N GLU A 389 -17.51 -7.90 -18.56
CA GLU A 389 -17.05 -7.33 -17.28
C GLU A 389 -16.30 -5.99 -17.48
N ARG A 390 -16.81 -5.17 -18.41
CA ARG A 390 -16.21 -3.90 -18.81
C ARG A 390 -15.96 -2.96 -17.64
N ARG A 391 -16.84 -2.96 -16.63
CA ARG A 391 -16.68 -2.08 -15.45
C ARG A 391 -15.42 -2.38 -14.66
N THR A 392 -15.14 -3.64 -14.39
CA THR A 392 -13.92 -4.06 -13.68
C THR A 392 -12.67 -3.78 -14.52
N ALA A 393 -12.70 -4.09 -15.81
CA ALA A 393 -11.59 -3.84 -16.72
C ALA A 393 -11.26 -2.33 -16.81
N VAL A 394 -12.27 -1.48 -16.98
CA VAL A 394 -12.11 -0.01 -17.03
C VAL A 394 -11.61 0.54 -15.68
N PHE A 395 -12.12 0.05 -14.55
CA PHE A 395 -11.66 0.47 -13.24
C PHE A 395 -10.15 0.23 -13.08
N VAL A 396 -9.69 -0.99 -13.35
CA VAL A 396 -8.28 -1.36 -13.19
C VAL A 396 -7.39 -0.58 -14.15
N ALA A 397 -7.76 -0.53 -15.44
CA ALA A 397 -7.00 0.19 -16.45
C ALA A 397 -6.93 1.70 -16.16
N ALA A 398 -8.04 2.32 -15.76
CA ALA A 398 -8.09 3.74 -15.44
C ALA A 398 -7.22 4.09 -14.24
N VAL A 399 -7.29 3.31 -13.14
CA VAL A 399 -6.44 3.55 -11.96
C VAL A 399 -4.97 3.41 -12.33
N ALA A 400 -4.58 2.32 -13.00
CA ALA A 400 -3.18 2.09 -13.41
C ALA A 400 -2.66 3.20 -14.35
N CYS A 401 -3.45 3.58 -15.36
CA CYS A 401 -3.08 4.66 -16.29
C CYS A 401 -2.96 6.01 -15.58
N LEU A 402 -3.91 6.39 -14.71
CA LEU A 402 -3.85 7.66 -14.00
C LEU A 402 -2.67 7.74 -13.02
N VAL A 403 -2.31 6.64 -12.39
CA VAL A 403 -1.10 6.55 -11.56
C VAL A 403 0.14 6.79 -12.43
N LEU A 404 0.28 6.14 -13.57
CA LEU A 404 1.40 6.37 -14.50
C LEU A 404 1.41 7.81 -15.03
N VAL A 405 0.26 8.35 -15.41
CA VAL A 405 0.13 9.75 -15.86
C VAL A 405 0.59 10.72 -14.78
N SER A 406 0.28 10.47 -13.51
CA SER A 406 0.73 11.33 -12.41
C SER A 406 2.25 11.31 -12.23
N VAL A 407 2.90 10.17 -12.47
CA VAL A 407 4.37 10.08 -12.46
C VAL A 407 4.98 10.82 -13.67
N VAL A 408 4.41 10.65 -14.86
CA VAL A 408 4.82 11.42 -16.06
C VAL A 408 4.68 12.91 -15.81
N TRP A 409 3.57 13.33 -15.18
CA TRP A 409 3.37 14.73 -14.81
C TRP A 409 4.47 15.22 -13.85
N ALA A 410 4.82 14.45 -12.82
CA ALA A 410 5.90 14.80 -11.89
C ALA A 410 7.25 14.94 -12.63
N TYR A 411 7.56 14.08 -13.59
CA TYR A 411 8.77 14.17 -14.41
C TYR A 411 8.76 15.37 -15.35
N TRP A 412 7.59 15.72 -15.86
CA TRP A 412 7.42 16.89 -16.72
C TRP A 412 7.68 18.19 -15.97
N VAL A 413 7.02 18.36 -14.81
CA VAL A 413 7.08 19.63 -14.05
C VAL A 413 8.26 19.72 -13.08
N GLY A 414 8.86 18.61 -12.72
CA GLY A 414 9.92 18.55 -11.71
C GLY A 414 11.19 19.32 -12.09
N ARG A 415 11.84 19.96 -11.11
CA ARG A 415 13.11 20.72 -11.29
C ARG A 415 14.28 19.86 -11.72
N PRO A 416 14.53 18.67 -11.11
CA PRO A 416 15.63 17.83 -11.53
C PRO A 416 15.62 17.53 -13.03
N SER A 417 16.77 17.18 -13.58
CA SER A 417 16.85 16.77 -14.99
C SER A 417 16.04 15.50 -15.20
N LEU A 418 15.48 15.32 -16.40
CA LEU A 418 14.78 14.07 -16.71
C LEU A 418 15.71 12.87 -16.57
N HIS A 419 16.98 13.01 -16.97
CA HIS A 419 18.00 11.97 -16.81
C HIS A 419 18.15 11.51 -15.36
N TYR A 420 18.19 12.45 -14.42
CA TYR A 420 18.22 12.14 -12.98
C TYR A 420 17.01 11.28 -12.56
N TYR A 421 15.79 11.68 -12.93
CA TYR A 421 14.60 10.90 -12.62
C TYR A 421 14.63 9.49 -13.21
N LEU A 422 15.05 9.38 -14.48
CA LEU A 422 15.09 8.09 -15.17
C LEU A 422 16.09 7.12 -14.53
N GLN A 423 17.23 7.63 -14.07
CA GLN A 423 18.24 6.80 -13.42
C GLN A 423 17.86 6.37 -11.99
N HIS A 424 17.28 7.29 -11.19
CA HIS A 424 17.13 7.07 -9.75
C HIS A 424 15.73 6.63 -9.32
N SER A 425 14.68 6.91 -10.11
CA SER A 425 13.31 6.63 -9.68
C SER A 425 12.47 5.79 -10.66
N ALA A 426 12.72 5.82 -11.96
CA ALA A 426 11.82 5.22 -12.95
C ALA A 426 11.53 3.73 -12.71
N ARG A 427 12.55 2.95 -12.31
CA ARG A 427 12.41 1.53 -11.97
C ARG A 427 11.53 1.30 -10.74
N ARG A 428 11.57 2.21 -9.77
CA ARG A 428 10.88 2.08 -8.48
C ARG A 428 9.44 2.56 -8.53
N VAL A 429 9.18 3.70 -9.15
CA VAL A 429 7.84 4.30 -9.18
C VAL A 429 6.80 3.48 -9.94
N VAL A 430 7.23 2.57 -10.83
CA VAL A 430 6.34 1.62 -11.52
C VAL A 430 5.87 0.48 -10.61
N THR A 431 6.45 0.29 -9.43
CA THR A 431 6.07 -0.75 -8.47
C THR A 431 4.59 -0.69 -8.12
N THR A 432 4.09 0.49 -7.79
CA THR A 432 2.68 0.65 -7.38
C THR A 432 1.69 0.23 -8.47
N PRO A 433 1.75 0.74 -9.73
CA PRO A 433 0.84 0.28 -10.76
C PRO A 433 1.04 -1.19 -11.15
N VAL A 434 2.26 -1.74 -11.08
CA VAL A 434 2.48 -3.16 -11.39
C VAL A 434 1.90 -4.08 -10.30
N VAL A 435 2.10 -3.77 -9.03
CA VAL A 435 1.49 -4.52 -7.92
C VAL A 435 -0.03 -4.43 -7.95
N LEU A 436 -0.59 -3.25 -8.29
CA LEU A 436 -2.02 -3.09 -8.53
C LEU A 436 -2.52 -4.05 -9.62
N LEU A 437 -1.86 -4.08 -10.77
CA LEU A 437 -2.20 -4.97 -11.89
C LEU A 437 -2.14 -6.45 -11.46
N GLY A 438 -1.09 -6.84 -10.74
CA GLY A 438 -0.95 -8.17 -10.17
C GLY A 438 -2.07 -8.54 -9.20
N ALA A 439 -2.45 -7.62 -8.32
CA ALA A 439 -3.54 -7.82 -7.35
C ALA A 439 -4.91 -8.01 -8.02
N PHE A 440 -5.14 -7.38 -9.16
CA PHE A 440 -6.37 -7.52 -9.94
C PHE A 440 -6.32 -8.63 -11.00
N LEU A 441 -5.14 -9.17 -11.31
CA LEU A 441 -4.98 -10.22 -12.31
C LEU A 441 -5.96 -11.40 -12.11
N PRO A 442 -6.15 -11.95 -10.90
CA PRO A 442 -7.07 -13.06 -10.68
C PRO A 442 -8.54 -12.69 -10.97
N VAL A 443 -8.94 -11.46 -10.65
CA VAL A 443 -10.29 -10.95 -10.93
C VAL A 443 -10.50 -10.79 -12.44
N LEU A 444 -9.52 -10.23 -13.13
CA LEU A 444 -9.55 -10.04 -14.58
C LEU A 444 -9.57 -11.37 -15.34
N CYS A 445 -8.80 -12.38 -14.90
CA CYS A 445 -8.81 -13.71 -15.49
C CYS A 445 -10.19 -14.39 -15.38
N VAL A 446 -10.85 -14.27 -14.22
CA VAL A 446 -12.21 -14.81 -14.04
C VAL A 446 -13.22 -14.05 -14.91
N ALA A 447 -13.12 -12.72 -14.97
CA ALA A 447 -13.96 -11.90 -15.81
C ALA A 447 -13.82 -12.29 -17.31
N ALA A 448 -12.58 -12.52 -17.76
CA ALA A 448 -12.28 -12.94 -19.12
C ALA A 448 -12.86 -14.33 -19.46
N SER A 449 -12.87 -15.27 -18.50
CA SER A 449 -13.38 -16.63 -18.71
C SER A 449 -14.91 -16.72 -18.79
N ARG A 450 -15.62 -15.83 -18.10
CA ARG A 450 -17.11 -15.76 -18.14
C ARG A 450 -17.63 -15.33 -19.51
N GLY A 451 -16.98 -14.43 -20.18
CA GLY A 451 -17.37 -13.96 -21.50
C GLY A 451 -17.22 -15.00 -22.63
N ARG A 452 -16.46 -16.07 -22.39
CA ARG A 452 -16.33 -17.19 -23.36
C ARG A 452 -17.43 -18.26 -23.21
N ARG A 453 -18.14 -18.27 -22.08
CA ARG A 453 -19.31 -19.14 -21.88
C ARG A 453 -20.52 -18.35 -22.40
N GLY A 454 -21.02 -18.67 -23.59
CA GLY A 454 -22.26 -18.11 -24.13
C GLY A 454 -23.42 -18.17 -23.12
N PRO A 455 -24.56 -17.49 -23.39
CA PRO A 455 -25.72 -17.57 -22.51
C PRO A 455 -26.06 -19.04 -22.26
N PRO A 456 -26.54 -19.38 -21.04
CA PRO A 456 -26.97 -20.77 -20.77
C PRO A 456 -27.95 -21.18 -21.85
N VAL A 457 -27.68 -22.30 -22.49
CA VAL A 457 -28.64 -22.91 -23.42
C VAL A 457 -29.84 -23.29 -22.55
N GLU A 458 -30.97 -22.57 -22.73
CA GLU A 458 -32.23 -22.98 -22.11
C GLU A 458 -32.49 -24.44 -22.50
N PRO A 459 -32.79 -25.30 -21.53
CA PRO A 459 -33.19 -26.68 -21.87
C PRO A 459 -34.40 -26.61 -22.80
N PRO A 460 -34.46 -27.42 -23.85
CA PRO A 460 -35.63 -27.49 -24.71
C PRO A 460 -36.86 -27.82 -23.87
N ALA A 461 -37.95 -27.06 -24.10
CA ALA A 461 -39.22 -27.15 -23.41
C ALA A 461 -39.89 -28.52 -23.59
#